data_0cd202d5fc17b74b9252d1d37901f128
#
_entry.id   0cd202d5fc17b74b9252d1d37901f128
#
_cell.length_a   1.000
_cell.length_b   1.000
_cell.length_c   1.000
_cell.angle_alpha   90.00
_cell.angle_beta   90.00
_cell.angle_gamma   90.00
#
_symmetry.space_group_name_H-M   'P 1'
#
loop_
_entity.id
_entity.type
_entity.pdbx_description
1 polymer ?
#
loop_
_entity_poly.entity_id
_entity_poly.type
_entity_poly.pdbx_seq_one_letter_code
_entity_poly.pdbx_strand_id
1 'polypeptide(L)'
;LSLDGRSETYRHMRGVDGYNRVIQVIEALKDEVPISLMFCLSPWNTFDDMDYVVGVARNYGLDVRIGIYGTMSFFDTTSDLLSAHDFMKRIPDSVKTTDENYDFIALYDEWRNGRLKLPCLSIRSSLVIHTNGDVPLCQNLSLVLGNIHKQTLDEIFNSRETCKIHRQYSEGCNGCWINFHRKYDIILLRSLERLFPKWIIERIYGPYRWTLPHSQTYIKYFRS
;
A
#
# COMPACT_ATOMS: atom_id res chain seq x y z
N LEU A 1 11.77 7.83 2.98
CA LEU A 1 13.01 7.05 3.02
C LEU A 1 12.68 5.58 3.31
N SER A 2 13.35 4.63 2.65
CA SER A 2 13.18 3.21 2.94
C SER A 2 14.19 2.75 4.00
N LEU A 3 13.69 2.03 5.00
CA LEU A 3 14.51 1.42 6.06
C LEU A 3 13.89 0.04 6.38
N ASP A 4 14.60 -1.03 6.05
CA ASP A 4 14.03 -2.39 6.07
C ASP A 4 14.42 -3.18 7.34
N GLY A 5 15.07 -2.53 8.31
CA GLY A 5 15.53 -3.12 9.55
C GLY A 5 16.88 -2.56 10.00
N ARG A 6 17.61 -3.35 10.79
CA ARG A 6 18.97 -3.04 11.21
C ARG A 6 19.94 -3.06 10.03
N SER A 7 21.18 -2.59 10.23
CA SER A 7 22.20 -2.49 9.19
C SER A 7 22.41 -3.78 8.40
N GLU A 8 22.42 -4.93 9.08
CA GLU A 8 22.61 -6.24 8.42
C GLU A 8 21.42 -6.59 7.52
N THR A 9 20.18 -6.47 8.04
CA THR A 9 18.94 -6.70 7.29
C THR A 9 18.86 -5.74 6.11
N TYR A 10 19.15 -4.44 6.34
CA TYR A 10 19.19 -3.44 5.27
C TYR A 10 20.14 -3.84 4.14
N ARG A 11 21.37 -4.19 4.48
CA ARG A 11 22.37 -4.62 3.49
C ARG A 11 21.95 -5.87 2.74
N HIS A 12 21.37 -6.85 3.46
CA HIS A 12 20.85 -8.08 2.83
C HIS A 12 19.75 -7.78 1.81
N MET A 13 18.80 -6.95 2.18
CA MET A 13 17.64 -6.64 1.32
C MET A 13 17.97 -5.71 0.16
N ARG A 14 18.88 -4.76 0.35
CA ARG A 14 19.22 -3.74 -0.65
C ARG A 14 20.43 -4.07 -1.50
N GLY A 15 21.21 -5.09 -1.12
CA GLY A 15 22.45 -5.45 -1.80
C GLY A 15 23.58 -4.43 -1.63
N VAL A 16 23.39 -3.39 -0.81
CA VAL A 16 24.35 -2.31 -0.57
C VAL A 16 24.36 -1.91 0.91
N ASP A 17 25.53 -1.49 1.40
CA ASP A 17 25.68 -0.96 2.76
C ASP A 17 25.32 0.53 2.78
N GLY A 18 24.02 0.82 2.84
CA GLY A 18 23.48 2.18 2.80
C GLY A 18 22.81 2.62 4.09
N TYR A 19 22.76 1.77 5.11
CA TYR A 19 22.05 2.06 6.37
C TYR A 19 22.50 3.38 7.01
N ASN A 20 23.79 3.56 7.24
CA ASN A 20 24.33 4.78 7.85
C ASN A 20 24.00 6.02 7.03
N ARG A 21 23.94 5.91 5.72
CA ARG A 21 23.57 7.02 4.84
C ARG A 21 22.11 7.43 5.02
N VAL A 22 21.22 6.46 5.22
CA VAL A 22 19.80 6.75 5.53
C VAL A 22 19.71 7.52 6.85
N ILE A 23 20.43 7.08 7.89
CA ILE A 23 20.45 7.79 9.19
C ILE A 23 21.01 9.21 9.04
N GLN A 24 22.11 9.40 8.34
CA GLN A 24 22.68 10.73 8.07
C GLN A 24 21.69 11.65 7.33
N VAL A 25 20.94 11.14 6.37
CA VAL A 25 19.92 11.92 5.66
C VAL A 25 18.77 12.29 6.59
N ILE A 26 18.35 11.39 7.49
CA ILE A 26 17.35 11.72 8.54
C ILE A 26 17.85 12.86 9.41
N GLU A 27 19.06 12.73 9.95
CA GLU A 27 19.66 13.74 10.84
C GLU A 27 19.79 15.10 10.18
N ALA A 28 20.15 15.12 8.90
CA ALA A 28 20.32 16.37 8.15
C ALA A 28 19.01 17.05 7.77
N LEU A 29 17.92 16.30 7.55
CA LEU A 29 16.70 16.85 6.92
C LEU A 29 15.45 16.79 7.80
N LYS A 30 15.49 16.14 8.98
CA LYS A 30 14.30 15.92 9.82
C LYS A 30 13.57 17.20 10.24
N ASP A 31 14.32 18.29 10.37
CA ASP A 31 13.80 19.60 10.79
C ASP A 31 13.49 20.53 9.59
N GLU A 32 13.92 20.14 8.38
CA GLU A 32 13.77 20.92 7.15
C GLU A 32 12.57 20.47 6.30
N VAL A 33 12.32 19.14 6.25
CA VAL A 33 11.26 18.57 5.43
C VAL A 33 10.53 17.43 6.16
N PRO A 34 9.23 17.24 5.91
CA PRO A 34 8.52 16.08 6.42
C PRO A 34 9.11 14.78 5.89
N ILE A 35 9.57 13.90 6.79
CA ILE A 35 10.13 12.60 6.46
C ILE A 35 9.22 11.50 6.96
N SER A 36 8.96 10.51 6.10
CA SER A 36 8.36 9.23 6.49
C SER A 36 9.36 8.10 6.25
N LEU A 37 9.47 7.17 7.20
CA LEU A 37 10.17 5.91 7.00
C LEU A 37 9.21 4.89 6.38
N MET A 38 9.67 4.21 5.34
CA MET A 38 8.95 3.09 4.73
C MET A 38 9.64 1.79 5.15
N PHE A 39 8.93 0.98 5.90
CA PHE A 39 9.29 -0.40 6.19
C PHE A 39 8.43 -1.32 5.32
N CYS A 40 9.06 -2.26 4.62
CA CYS A 40 8.34 -3.26 3.84
C CYS A 40 8.47 -4.63 4.50
N LEU A 41 7.39 -5.12 5.10
CA LEU A 41 7.32 -6.45 5.68
C LEU A 41 7.48 -7.50 4.56
N SER A 42 8.45 -8.39 4.71
CA SER A 42 8.86 -9.35 3.68
C SER A 42 9.32 -10.67 4.32
N PRO A 43 9.56 -11.73 3.53
CA PRO A 43 10.15 -12.97 4.05
C PRO A 43 11.59 -12.84 4.57
N TRP A 44 12.27 -11.74 4.28
CA TRP A 44 13.69 -11.54 4.58
C TRP A 44 13.96 -10.63 5.78
N ASN A 45 12.94 -10.02 6.37
CA ASN A 45 13.04 -9.25 7.59
C ASN A 45 12.09 -9.76 8.66
N THR A 46 12.27 -9.29 9.87
CA THR A 46 11.59 -9.79 11.07
C THR A 46 10.72 -8.71 11.71
N PHE A 47 9.97 -9.08 12.73
CA PHE A 47 9.28 -8.11 13.59
C PHE A 47 10.25 -7.27 14.41
N ASP A 48 11.37 -7.86 14.85
CA ASP A 48 12.40 -7.11 15.56
C ASP A 48 12.96 -6.00 14.66
N ASP A 49 13.08 -6.24 13.36
CA ASP A 49 13.45 -5.20 12.38
C ASP A 49 12.36 -4.12 12.27
N MET A 50 11.10 -4.52 12.25
CA MET A 50 9.98 -3.58 12.23
C MET A 50 9.94 -2.72 13.49
N ASP A 51 10.03 -3.34 14.68
CA ASP A 51 10.09 -2.62 15.95
C ASP A 51 11.28 -1.69 16.03
N TYR A 52 12.41 -2.12 15.50
CA TYR A 52 13.58 -1.28 15.38
C TYR A 52 13.33 -0.04 14.52
N VAL A 53 12.73 -0.18 13.34
CA VAL A 53 12.42 0.94 12.43
C VAL A 53 11.38 1.87 13.06
N VAL A 54 10.36 1.34 13.72
CA VAL A 54 9.40 2.13 14.50
C VAL A 54 10.08 2.90 15.62
N GLY A 55 11.04 2.26 16.32
CA GLY A 55 11.87 2.91 17.33
C GLY A 55 12.70 4.06 16.77
N VAL A 56 13.35 3.85 15.62
CA VAL A 56 14.11 4.91 14.91
C VAL A 56 13.18 6.07 14.57
N ALA A 57 12.03 5.80 13.96
CA ALA A 57 11.09 6.85 13.62
C ALA A 57 10.63 7.65 14.85
N ARG A 58 10.30 6.96 15.93
CA ARG A 58 9.90 7.60 17.20
C ARG A 58 11.00 8.49 17.77
N ASN A 59 12.25 8.01 17.76
CA ASN A 59 13.39 8.78 18.26
C ASN A 59 13.65 10.08 17.48
N TYR A 60 13.35 10.07 16.18
CA TYR A 60 13.52 11.26 15.33
C TYR A 60 12.22 12.04 15.09
N GLY A 61 11.09 11.64 15.68
CA GLY A 61 9.79 12.28 15.48
C GLY A 61 9.22 12.13 14.07
N LEU A 62 9.52 11.02 13.38
CA LEU A 62 9.14 10.75 12.01
C LEU A 62 7.88 9.90 11.91
N ASP A 63 7.17 10.03 10.80
CA ASP A 63 6.10 9.11 10.40
C ASP A 63 6.68 7.77 9.92
N VAL A 64 5.96 6.68 10.17
CA VAL A 64 6.29 5.34 9.66
C VAL A 64 5.17 4.84 8.78
N ARG A 65 5.56 4.30 7.63
CA ARG A 65 4.65 3.60 6.71
C ARG A 65 5.07 2.16 6.58
N ILE A 66 4.15 1.24 6.85
CA ILE A 66 4.39 -0.18 6.75
C ILE A 66 3.77 -0.69 5.45
N GLY A 67 4.62 -1.16 4.55
CA GLY A 67 4.24 -1.89 3.35
C GLY A 67 4.27 -3.39 3.58
N ILE A 68 3.61 -4.11 2.69
CA ILE A 68 3.70 -5.57 2.62
C ILE A 68 4.28 -5.92 1.27
N TYR A 69 5.33 -6.72 1.28
CA TYR A 69 5.92 -7.26 0.07
C TYR A 69 4.91 -8.14 -0.66
N GLY A 70 4.65 -7.82 -1.91
CA GLY A 70 3.76 -8.56 -2.77
C GLY A 70 4.52 -9.22 -3.91
N THR A 71 4.12 -10.44 -4.27
CA THR A 71 4.52 -11.01 -5.54
C THR A 71 3.84 -10.21 -6.65
N MET A 72 4.64 -9.52 -7.44
CA MET A 72 4.18 -8.79 -8.61
C MET A 72 4.89 -9.34 -9.83
N SER A 73 4.16 -9.65 -10.88
CA SER A 73 4.74 -10.11 -12.13
C SER A 73 5.77 -9.12 -12.71
N PHE A 74 5.60 -7.85 -12.41
CA PHE A 74 6.51 -6.79 -12.81
C PHE A 74 7.92 -6.91 -12.20
N PHE A 75 8.03 -7.47 -10.99
CA PHE A 75 9.33 -7.64 -10.32
C PHE A 75 9.87 -9.07 -10.43
N ASP A 76 9.22 -9.92 -11.22
CA ASP A 76 9.61 -11.33 -11.40
C ASP A 76 9.86 -12.07 -10.08
N THR A 77 9.04 -11.80 -9.09
CA THR A 77 9.20 -12.37 -7.76
C THR A 77 8.30 -13.58 -7.60
N THR A 78 8.91 -14.73 -7.39
CA THR A 78 8.25 -16.01 -7.12
C THR A 78 8.14 -16.34 -5.63
N SER A 79 8.59 -15.42 -4.76
CA SER A 79 8.63 -15.65 -3.32
C SER A 79 7.24 -15.81 -2.72
N ASP A 80 7.02 -16.90 -2.03
CA ASP A 80 5.77 -17.16 -1.35
C ASP A 80 5.63 -16.26 -0.10
N LEU A 81 4.53 -15.50 -0.06
CA LEU A 81 4.18 -14.64 1.07
C LEU A 81 3.53 -15.38 2.25
N LEU A 82 3.46 -16.71 2.21
CA LEU A 82 2.86 -17.49 3.31
C LEU A 82 3.54 -17.19 4.65
N SER A 83 4.85 -16.97 4.65
CA SER A 83 5.58 -16.56 5.85
C SER A 83 5.14 -15.19 6.39
N ALA A 84 4.81 -14.26 5.52
CA ALA A 84 4.30 -12.95 5.94
C ALA A 84 2.95 -13.03 6.67
N HIS A 85 2.13 -14.05 6.38
CA HIS A 85 0.85 -14.24 7.04
C HIS A 85 0.98 -14.55 8.55
N ASP A 86 1.94 -15.38 8.94
CA ASP A 86 2.19 -15.65 10.37
C ASP A 86 2.71 -14.40 11.10
N PHE A 87 3.41 -13.57 10.40
CA PHE A 87 3.82 -12.27 10.89
C PHE A 87 2.65 -11.37 11.25
N MET A 88 1.60 -11.33 10.43
CA MET A 88 0.44 -10.46 10.64
C MET A 88 -0.27 -10.72 11.97
N LYS A 89 -0.24 -11.95 12.46
CA LYS A 89 -0.85 -12.34 13.75
C LYS A 89 -0.09 -11.81 14.95
N ARG A 90 1.15 -11.44 14.78
CA ARG A 90 2.08 -11.06 15.85
C ARG A 90 2.46 -9.59 15.83
N ILE A 91 1.72 -8.74 15.10
CA ILE A 91 2.05 -7.32 15.01
C ILE A 91 2.10 -6.73 16.42
N PRO A 92 3.25 -6.17 16.84
CA PRO A 92 3.41 -5.61 18.17
C PRO A 92 2.44 -4.45 18.43
N ASP A 93 2.06 -4.26 19.67
CA ASP A 93 1.20 -3.15 20.07
C ASP A 93 1.82 -1.78 19.75
N SER A 94 3.15 -1.70 19.70
CA SER A 94 3.87 -0.50 19.24
C SER A 94 3.49 -0.05 17.83
N VAL A 95 3.15 -0.98 16.95
CA VAL A 95 2.75 -0.71 15.56
C VAL A 95 1.27 -0.37 15.47
N LYS A 96 0.45 -0.83 16.41
CA LYS A 96 -0.98 -0.53 16.48
C LYS A 96 -1.27 0.97 16.68
N THR A 97 -0.26 1.74 17.01
CA THR A 97 -0.36 3.20 17.17
C THR A 97 -0.02 3.97 15.90
N THR A 98 0.39 3.31 14.83
CA THR A 98 0.73 3.92 13.56
C THR A 98 -0.46 3.91 12.59
N ASP A 99 -1.54 4.58 12.97
CA ASP A 99 -2.63 5.07 12.11
C ASP A 99 -3.13 4.15 10.98
N GLU A 100 -3.29 4.75 9.80
CA GLU A 100 -3.77 4.15 8.56
C GLU A 100 -2.96 2.92 8.09
N ASN A 101 -1.68 2.85 8.44
CA ASN A 101 -0.84 1.71 8.05
C ASN A 101 -1.29 0.41 8.69
N TYR A 102 -1.79 0.49 9.91
CA TYR A 102 -2.28 -0.70 10.58
C TYR A 102 -3.63 -1.17 10.02
N ASP A 103 -4.50 -0.27 9.63
CA ASP A 103 -5.75 -0.60 8.94
C ASP A 103 -5.47 -1.32 7.61
N PHE A 104 -4.43 -0.89 6.87
CA PHE A 104 -3.97 -1.61 5.67
C PHE A 104 -3.61 -3.06 5.95
N ILE A 105 -2.89 -3.29 7.04
CA ILE A 105 -2.44 -4.61 7.44
C ILE A 105 -3.63 -5.49 7.84
N ALA A 106 -4.55 -4.94 8.63
CA ALA A 106 -5.76 -5.66 9.05
C ALA A 106 -6.66 -6.04 7.87
N LEU A 107 -6.84 -5.13 6.92
CA LEU A 107 -7.59 -5.42 5.68
C LEU A 107 -6.87 -6.43 4.79
N TYR A 108 -5.53 -6.38 4.74
CA TYR A 108 -4.74 -7.36 4.00
C TYR A 108 -4.96 -8.78 4.50
N ASP A 109 -5.01 -9.00 5.82
CA ASP A 109 -5.27 -10.32 6.39
C ASP A 109 -6.65 -10.85 5.98
N GLU A 110 -7.69 -10.03 6.02
CA GLU A 110 -9.03 -10.42 5.58
C GLU A 110 -9.09 -10.67 4.07
N TRP A 111 -8.43 -9.83 3.27
CA TRP A 111 -8.36 -10.00 1.83
C TRP A 111 -7.60 -11.27 1.43
N ARG A 112 -6.44 -11.53 2.02
CA ARG A 112 -5.61 -12.70 1.73
C ARG A 112 -6.34 -14.01 2.03
N ASN A 113 -7.15 -14.03 3.08
CA ASN A 113 -7.97 -15.18 3.44
C ASN A 113 -9.23 -15.32 2.57
N GLY A 114 -9.38 -14.50 1.55
CA GLY A 114 -10.52 -14.52 0.62
C GLY A 114 -11.84 -14.04 1.23
N ARG A 115 -11.79 -13.48 2.44
CA ARG A 115 -12.97 -13.01 3.17
C ARG A 115 -13.41 -11.61 2.71
N LEU A 116 -12.46 -10.71 2.50
CA LEU A 116 -12.70 -9.35 2.05
C LEU A 116 -12.52 -9.23 0.54
N LYS A 117 -13.54 -8.71 -0.16
CA LYS A 117 -13.55 -8.51 -1.62
C LYS A 117 -13.87 -7.06 -1.91
N LEU A 118 -12.84 -6.28 -2.23
CA LEU A 118 -12.98 -4.86 -2.56
C LEU A 118 -12.70 -4.63 -4.04
N PRO A 119 -13.47 -3.79 -4.72
CA PRO A 119 -13.15 -3.37 -6.08
C PRO A 119 -11.82 -2.61 -6.07
N CYS A 120 -11.03 -2.73 -7.13
CA CYS A 120 -9.80 -1.97 -7.23
C CYS A 120 -10.08 -0.54 -7.72
N LEU A 121 -10.17 0.40 -6.80
CA LEU A 121 -10.42 1.81 -7.13
C LEU A 121 -9.22 2.47 -7.82
N SER A 122 -8.01 1.94 -7.63
CA SER A 122 -6.79 2.45 -8.24
C SER A 122 -6.85 2.48 -9.77
N ILE A 123 -7.59 1.56 -10.39
CA ILE A 123 -7.78 1.52 -11.85
C ILE A 123 -8.33 2.85 -12.40
N ARG A 124 -9.12 3.57 -11.60
CA ARG A 124 -9.71 4.86 -11.99
C ARG A 124 -9.04 6.08 -11.37
N SER A 125 -8.21 5.87 -10.35
CA SER A 125 -7.62 6.94 -9.56
C SER A 125 -6.11 7.06 -9.68
N SER A 126 -5.47 6.15 -10.44
CA SER A 126 -4.03 6.16 -10.65
C SER A 126 -3.69 6.17 -12.13
N LEU A 127 -2.70 6.96 -12.51
CA LEU A 127 -2.13 7.00 -13.85
C LEU A 127 -0.71 6.45 -13.80
N VAL A 128 -0.42 5.52 -14.68
CA VAL A 128 0.92 5.00 -14.92
C VAL A 128 1.30 5.29 -16.36
N ILE A 129 2.51 5.77 -16.58
CA ILE A 129 3.08 5.99 -17.91
C ILE A 129 4.45 5.33 -17.92
N HIS A 130 4.65 4.43 -18.86
CA HIS A 130 5.94 3.77 -19.05
C HIS A 130 6.91 4.69 -19.82
N THR A 131 8.19 4.37 -19.76
CA THR A 131 9.25 5.16 -20.42
C THR A 131 9.12 5.23 -21.95
N ASN A 132 8.44 4.26 -22.56
CA ASN A 132 8.12 4.23 -24.00
C ASN A 132 6.82 4.96 -24.34
N GLY A 133 6.19 5.63 -23.39
CA GLY A 133 4.93 6.36 -23.57
C GLY A 133 3.66 5.51 -23.44
N ASP A 134 3.76 4.22 -23.20
CA ASP A 134 2.59 3.36 -22.99
C ASP A 134 1.88 3.71 -21.67
N VAL A 135 0.56 3.72 -21.75
CA VAL A 135 -0.34 3.92 -20.61
C VAL A 135 -1.02 2.59 -20.28
N PRO A 136 -0.49 1.80 -19.35
CA PRO A 136 -1.15 0.57 -18.93
C PRO A 136 -2.36 0.88 -18.05
N LEU A 137 -3.28 -0.09 -17.94
CA LEU A 137 -4.43 -0.02 -17.05
C LEU A 137 -4.01 0.17 -15.57
N CYS A 138 -2.99 -0.52 -15.16
CA CYS A 138 -2.31 -0.36 -13.88
C CYS A 138 -0.88 -0.91 -13.99
N GLN A 139 -0.04 -0.65 -12.98
CA GLN A 139 1.36 -1.10 -12.99
C GLN A 139 1.54 -2.63 -12.94
N ASN A 140 0.52 -3.40 -12.59
CA ASN A 140 0.60 -4.87 -12.44
C ASN A 140 0.01 -5.65 -13.60
N LEU A 141 -0.58 -4.98 -14.56
CA LEU A 141 -1.19 -5.60 -15.72
C LEU A 141 -0.47 -5.14 -16.99
N SER A 142 -0.16 -6.09 -17.86
CA SER A 142 0.43 -5.81 -19.17
C SER A 142 -0.58 -5.23 -20.17
N LEU A 143 -1.78 -4.88 -19.73
CA LEU A 143 -2.83 -4.34 -20.59
C LEU A 143 -2.61 -2.84 -20.83
N VAL A 144 -2.23 -2.49 -22.03
CA VAL A 144 -1.98 -1.11 -22.46
C VAL A 144 -3.27 -0.49 -23.01
N LEU A 145 -3.65 0.67 -22.50
CA LEU A 145 -4.83 1.43 -22.91
C LEU A 145 -4.54 2.35 -24.12
N GLY A 146 -3.31 2.81 -24.25
CA GLY A 146 -2.88 3.71 -25.32
C GLY A 146 -1.44 4.15 -25.13
N ASN A 147 -0.98 5.11 -25.96
CA ASN A 147 0.38 5.65 -25.90
C ASN A 147 0.37 7.16 -26.06
N ILE A 148 1.01 7.90 -25.15
CA ILE A 148 1.02 9.37 -25.13
C ILE A 148 1.74 10.02 -26.32
N HIS A 149 2.57 9.28 -27.05
CA HIS A 149 3.19 9.77 -28.28
C HIS A 149 2.26 9.70 -29.50
N LYS A 150 1.11 9.01 -29.36
CA LYS A 150 0.14 8.81 -30.46
C LYS A 150 -1.22 9.45 -30.17
N GLN A 151 -1.56 9.64 -28.92
CA GLN A 151 -2.88 10.07 -28.45
C GLN A 151 -2.72 10.95 -27.22
N THR A 152 -3.64 11.86 -27.00
CA THR A 152 -3.75 12.59 -25.73
C THR A 152 -4.28 11.67 -24.63
N LEU A 153 -4.01 11.99 -23.38
CA LEU A 153 -4.58 11.25 -22.24
C LEU A 153 -6.11 11.27 -22.26
N ASP A 154 -6.70 12.39 -22.69
CA ASP A 154 -8.15 12.51 -22.81
C ASP A 154 -8.72 11.51 -23.84
N GLU A 155 -8.10 11.40 -25.01
CA GLU A 155 -8.48 10.40 -26.03
C GLU A 155 -8.31 8.97 -25.52
N ILE A 156 -7.23 8.68 -24.79
CA ILE A 156 -7.00 7.35 -24.21
C ILE A 156 -8.09 7.00 -23.21
N PHE A 157 -8.34 7.87 -22.23
CA PHE A 157 -9.24 7.56 -21.11
C PHE A 157 -10.73 7.64 -21.48
N ASN A 158 -11.11 8.47 -22.47
CA ASN A 158 -12.48 8.59 -22.93
C ASN A 158 -12.81 7.64 -24.10
N SER A 159 -11.85 6.83 -24.57
CA SER A 159 -12.14 5.86 -25.60
C SER A 159 -13.18 4.84 -25.13
N ARG A 160 -14.03 4.39 -26.06
CA ARG A 160 -15.07 3.38 -25.75
C ARG A 160 -14.46 2.09 -25.21
N GLU A 161 -13.29 1.73 -25.71
CA GLU A 161 -12.58 0.52 -25.29
C GLU A 161 -12.04 0.67 -23.87
N THR A 162 -11.36 1.76 -23.56
CA THR A 162 -10.87 2.05 -22.19
C THR A 162 -12.01 2.09 -21.18
N CYS A 163 -13.13 2.73 -21.51
CA CYS A 163 -14.30 2.74 -20.65
C CYS A 163 -14.85 1.34 -20.36
N LYS A 164 -14.85 0.46 -21.36
CA LYS A 164 -15.26 -0.96 -21.19
C LYS A 164 -14.29 -1.72 -20.31
N ILE A 165 -12.99 -1.57 -20.56
CA ILE A 165 -11.92 -2.19 -19.76
C ILE A 165 -11.99 -1.72 -18.31
N HIS A 166 -12.10 -0.41 -18.07
CA HIS A 166 -12.21 0.14 -16.72
C HIS A 166 -13.40 -0.42 -15.96
N ARG A 167 -14.56 -0.58 -16.61
CA ARG A 167 -15.74 -1.19 -15.97
C ARG A 167 -15.46 -2.64 -15.59
N GLN A 168 -14.97 -3.42 -16.54
CA GLN A 168 -14.69 -4.85 -16.34
C GLN A 168 -13.72 -5.06 -15.17
N TYR A 169 -12.62 -4.31 -15.14
CA TYR A 169 -11.57 -4.51 -14.12
C TYR A 169 -11.90 -3.85 -12.79
N SER A 170 -12.59 -2.74 -12.76
CA SER A 170 -12.99 -2.12 -11.47
C SER A 170 -14.00 -2.98 -10.70
N GLU A 171 -14.81 -3.78 -11.38
CA GLU A 171 -15.78 -4.68 -10.74
C GLU A 171 -15.17 -6.03 -10.36
N GLY A 172 -14.21 -6.53 -11.15
CA GLY A 172 -13.68 -7.90 -11.02
C GLY A 172 -12.24 -8.01 -10.49
N CYS A 173 -11.46 -6.94 -10.53
CA CYS A 173 -10.05 -7.04 -10.16
C CYS A 173 -9.85 -6.99 -8.66
N ASN A 174 -9.42 -8.12 -8.09
CA ASN A 174 -9.05 -8.27 -6.68
C ASN A 174 -7.80 -9.16 -6.51
N GLY A 175 -6.93 -9.18 -7.52
CA GLY A 175 -5.80 -10.13 -7.61
C GLY A 175 -4.50 -9.67 -6.93
N CYS A 176 -4.41 -8.43 -6.45
CA CYS A 176 -3.20 -7.94 -5.81
C CYS A 176 -3.50 -7.03 -4.62
N TRP A 177 -2.49 -6.90 -3.76
CA TRP A 177 -2.52 -5.97 -2.63
C TRP A 177 -1.30 -5.05 -2.69
N ILE A 178 -1.52 -3.80 -3.07
CA ILE A 178 -0.48 -2.77 -3.10
C ILE A 178 -0.95 -1.59 -2.27
N ASN A 179 -0.20 -1.22 -1.25
CA ASN A 179 -0.63 -0.25 -0.26
C ASN A 179 -1.14 1.06 -0.86
N PHE A 180 -0.42 1.67 -1.79
CA PHE A 180 -0.85 2.94 -2.37
C PHE A 180 -2.08 2.80 -3.27
N HIS A 181 -2.34 1.62 -3.85
CA HIS A 181 -3.58 1.32 -4.56
C HIS A 181 -4.75 1.13 -3.60
N ARG A 182 -4.50 0.45 -2.49
CA ARG A 182 -5.52 0.04 -1.53
C ARG A 182 -5.89 1.11 -0.50
N LYS A 183 -5.15 2.22 -0.42
CA LYS A 183 -5.54 3.34 0.46
C LYS A 183 -6.96 3.85 0.20
N TYR A 184 -7.42 3.80 -1.04
CA TYR A 184 -8.78 4.20 -1.41
C TYR A 184 -9.84 3.24 -0.89
N ASP A 185 -9.50 1.98 -0.68
CA ASP A 185 -10.41 0.97 -0.12
C ASP A 185 -10.73 1.30 1.34
N ILE A 186 -9.73 1.76 2.10
CA ILE A 186 -9.92 2.22 3.48
C ILE A 186 -10.83 3.43 3.50
N ILE A 187 -10.55 4.41 2.65
CA ILE A 187 -11.37 5.62 2.53
C ILE A 187 -12.81 5.25 2.16
N LEU A 188 -12.99 4.31 1.24
CA LEU A 188 -14.31 3.81 0.85
C LEU A 188 -15.04 3.19 2.06
N LEU A 189 -14.43 2.23 2.74
CA LEU A 189 -15.05 1.54 3.87
C LEU A 189 -15.38 2.52 5.00
N ARG A 190 -14.47 3.42 5.36
CA ARG A 190 -14.70 4.45 6.38
C ARG A 190 -15.82 5.42 5.98
N SER A 191 -15.92 5.76 4.69
CA SER A 191 -17.00 6.61 4.19
C SER A 191 -18.35 5.90 4.25
N LEU A 192 -18.38 4.62 3.89
CA LEU A 192 -19.60 3.81 3.94
C LEU A 192 -20.09 3.63 5.38
N GLU A 193 -19.20 3.46 6.36
CA GLU A 193 -19.57 3.36 7.78
C GLU A 193 -20.27 4.62 8.34
N ARG A 194 -20.07 5.76 7.68
CA ARG A 194 -20.80 7.00 8.05
C ARG A 194 -22.24 7.01 7.54
N LEU A 195 -22.53 6.21 6.52
CA LEU A 195 -23.83 6.20 5.84
C LEU A 195 -24.65 4.94 6.16
N PHE A 196 -23.96 3.83 6.42
CA PHE A 196 -24.57 2.52 6.58
C PHE A 196 -24.04 1.78 7.81
N PRO A 197 -24.88 0.98 8.47
CA PRO A 197 -24.42 0.07 9.52
C PRO A 197 -23.39 -0.93 8.99
N LYS A 198 -22.40 -1.26 9.81
CA LYS A 198 -21.29 -2.14 9.43
C LYS A 198 -21.73 -3.48 8.84
N TRP A 199 -22.76 -4.09 9.37
CA TRP A 199 -23.26 -5.39 8.89
C TRP A 199 -23.73 -5.37 7.43
N ILE A 200 -24.24 -4.22 6.93
CA ILE A 200 -24.61 -4.05 5.52
C ILE A 200 -23.33 -4.06 4.64
N ILE A 201 -22.31 -3.36 5.09
CA ILE A 201 -21.02 -3.25 4.38
C ILE A 201 -20.36 -4.62 4.33
N GLU A 202 -20.32 -5.34 5.45
CA GLU A 202 -19.76 -6.69 5.55
C GLU A 202 -20.51 -7.70 4.68
N ARG A 203 -21.82 -7.52 4.47
CA ARG A 203 -22.59 -8.37 3.57
C ARG A 203 -22.19 -8.19 2.11
N ILE A 204 -21.73 -7.00 1.73
CA ILE A 204 -21.35 -6.67 0.35
C ILE A 204 -19.89 -7.01 0.09
N TYR A 205 -19.01 -6.60 0.98
CA TYR A 205 -17.55 -6.66 0.79
C TYR A 205 -16.87 -7.77 1.59
N GLY A 206 -17.55 -8.39 2.54
CA GLY A 206 -16.99 -9.34 3.49
C GLY A 206 -16.54 -8.69 4.80
N PRO A 207 -16.17 -9.51 5.80
CA PRO A 207 -15.79 -9.03 7.12
C PRO A 207 -14.49 -8.22 7.07
N TYR A 208 -14.40 -7.19 7.92
CA TYR A 208 -13.19 -6.40 8.11
C TYR A 208 -13.11 -5.88 9.55
N ARG A 209 -11.90 -5.56 9.98
CA ARG A 209 -11.62 -5.06 11.31
C ARG A 209 -10.78 -3.81 11.24
N TRP A 210 -11.13 -2.83 12.06
CA TRP A 210 -10.28 -1.69 12.33
C TRP A 210 -9.50 -1.93 13.61
N THR A 211 -8.29 -1.47 13.61
CA THR A 211 -7.41 -1.53 14.78
C THR A 211 -7.61 -0.37 15.72
N LEU A 212 -7.98 0.77 15.15
CA LEU A 212 -8.32 1.97 15.91
C LEU A 212 -9.80 2.32 15.68
N PRO A 213 -10.56 2.61 16.76
CA PRO A 213 -11.90 3.14 16.60
C PRO A 213 -11.81 4.52 15.94
N HIS A 214 -12.58 4.73 14.88
CA HIS A 214 -12.77 6.01 14.18
C HIS A 214 -11.56 6.94 14.25
N SER A 215 -10.44 6.59 13.59
CA SER A 215 -9.30 7.47 13.62
C SER A 215 -9.63 8.76 12.88
N GLN A 216 -9.30 9.89 13.51
CA GLN A 216 -9.44 11.21 12.89
C GLN A 216 -8.48 11.39 11.72
N THR A 217 -7.57 10.46 11.51
CA THR A 217 -6.47 10.50 10.53
C THR A 217 -6.94 10.58 9.09
N TYR A 218 -8.07 9.95 8.77
CA TYR A 218 -8.59 9.99 7.40
C TYR A 218 -9.31 11.29 7.05
N ILE A 219 -9.56 12.17 8.02
CA ILE A 219 -10.19 13.48 7.79
C ILE A 219 -9.37 14.34 6.82
N LYS A 220 -8.04 14.19 6.82
CA LYS A 220 -7.15 14.92 5.90
C LYS A 220 -7.46 14.63 4.42
N TYR A 221 -7.97 13.44 4.09
CA TYR A 221 -8.32 13.05 2.72
C TYR A 221 -9.67 13.57 2.26
N PHE A 222 -10.50 14.10 3.18
CA PHE A 222 -11.82 14.64 2.88
C PHE A 222 -11.87 16.18 2.90
N ARG A 223 -10.73 16.82 3.16
CA ARG A 223 -10.64 18.28 3.26
C ARG A 223 -10.00 18.97 2.06
N SER A 224 -9.73 18.23 0.97
CA SER A 224 -9.23 18.79 -0.29
C SER A 224 -10.37 19.15 -1.24
#